data_edc34e7585dd26bd2c1b6aeb55354aba
#
_entry.id   edc34e7585dd26bd2c1b6aeb55354aba
#
_cell.length_a   1.000
_cell.length_b   1.000
_cell.length_c   1.000
_cell.angle_alpha   90.00
_cell.angle_beta   90.00
_cell.angle_gamma   90.00
#
_symmetry.space_group_name_H-M   'P 1'
#
loop_
_entity.id
_entity.type
_entity.pdbx_description
1 polymer ?
#
loop_
_entity_poly.entity_id
_entity_poly.type
_entity_poly.pdbx_seq_one_letter_code
_entity_poly.pdbx_strand_id
1 'polypeptide(L)'
;MAKPIDLRKTRKTLFSLLRPEAGFFWVAIAYGVAISLMTLAVPIAVQTLINSIANIGSTRAVVILAVVLFLTLFISGVFSALRMRVMEFYERKVYTRLTADLGLKTILAPHSFFEGRQNVSITQRYFDIMTFQKNMPSLMIDGFALVLQMLVGFTLVSFYHPALFAFNVVLLLTMYAVWKLWGRGAKRTAIELSHAKYDSAKWLHDIATAHEFFKSADHVEYAGRSTESYISNYVQKHKNHFHYTFSQVVMFLLMYAVASAALLGIGGFLVVQGELSIGQLVAAELVMSAVFFGLSRFTQYLKLYYELYGAAEKLGGALAMPQEELNTSEHIPASSRLVFNDVDLKHGNDHCLLNVVFEPSTKYFVTTDKSWVQKQLLGLLKQYDRVKAGDILLGELSLNDYDTHELRQAVTILDRSLIIEVSIERYLKLANPQASIADIRAALTEVEMTKVIDSLPDGLQTKVSVLGAPLQPLEFLLLKLAAAIIAKPKLLILNQHFDAIPIEMRERLLRRLDKYDFTVMYFTNTPIPDCLDGVLHLHDNATEMLNEYIEETAPTRANVQSDTSNNSNINKEGE
;
A
#
# COMPACT_ATOMS: atom_id res chain seq x y z
N MET A 1 -0.47 22.04 -6.99
CA MET A 1 -1.94 22.11 -7.06
C MET A 1 -2.51 20.69 -6.98
N ALA A 2 -3.41 20.39 -6.04
CA ALA A 2 -4.06 19.08 -5.94
C ALA A 2 -4.90 18.82 -7.21
N LYS A 3 -4.78 17.62 -7.81
CA LYS A 3 -5.61 17.24 -8.97
C LYS A 3 -7.09 17.35 -8.60
N PRO A 4 -7.94 17.87 -9.51
CA PRO A 4 -9.39 17.96 -9.24
C PRO A 4 -9.97 16.56 -8.98
N ILE A 5 -10.79 16.44 -7.94
CA ILE A 5 -11.45 15.19 -7.54
C ILE A 5 -12.46 14.78 -8.61
N ASP A 6 -12.21 13.68 -9.31
CA ASP A 6 -13.15 13.12 -10.29
C ASP A 6 -14.05 12.05 -9.65
N LEU A 7 -15.22 12.48 -9.20
CA LEU A 7 -16.24 11.60 -8.60
C LEU A 7 -16.75 10.52 -9.56
N ARG A 8 -16.67 10.73 -10.90
CA ARG A 8 -17.10 9.73 -11.89
C ARG A 8 -16.08 8.59 -11.96
N LYS A 9 -14.79 8.95 -11.96
CA LYS A 9 -13.70 7.97 -11.94
C LYS A 9 -13.76 7.15 -10.64
N THR A 10 -13.89 7.81 -9.50
CA THR A 10 -13.99 7.12 -8.18
C THR A 10 -15.19 6.17 -8.14
N ARG A 11 -16.34 6.56 -8.70
CA ARG A 11 -17.50 5.66 -8.80
C ARG A 11 -17.21 4.43 -9.67
N LYS A 12 -16.57 4.61 -10.83
CA LYS A 12 -16.18 3.48 -11.68
C LYS A 12 -15.23 2.53 -10.96
N THR A 13 -14.25 3.06 -10.26
CA THR A 13 -13.32 2.28 -9.42
C THR A 13 -14.06 1.50 -8.33
N LEU A 14 -14.97 2.16 -7.61
CA LEU A 14 -15.78 1.49 -6.59
C LEU A 14 -16.54 0.28 -7.18
N PHE A 15 -17.20 0.45 -8.33
CA PHE A 15 -17.90 -0.65 -8.99
C PHE A 15 -16.95 -1.74 -9.51
N SER A 16 -15.77 -1.40 -10.01
CA SER A 16 -14.78 -2.39 -10.45
C SER A 16 -14.25 -3.24 -9.31
N LEU A 17 -14.08 -2.63 -8.12
CA LEU A 17 -13.70 -3.35 -6.90
C LEU A 17 -14.77 -4.32 -6.39
N LEU A 18 -16.04 -4.06 -6.74
CA LEU A 18 -17.20 -4.86 -6.35
C LEU A 18 -17.52 -6.01 -7.28
N ARG A 19 -17.27 -5.82 -8.57
CA ARG A 19 -17.69 -6.74 -9.64
C ARG A 19 -17.28 -8.21 -9.40
N PRO A 20 -16.08 -8.53 -8.91
CA PRO A 20 -15.66 -9.91 -8.70
C PRO A 20 -16.52 -10.67 -7.68
N GLU A 21 -17.18 -9.96 -6.76
CA GLU A 21 -17.99 -10.53 -5.69
C GLU A 21 -19.51 -10.44 -5.93
N ALA A 22 -19.93 -10.14 -7.15
CA ALA A 22 -21.36 -9.94 -7.49
C ALA A 22 -22.26 -11.14 -7.11
N GLY A 23 -21.74 -12.37 -7.14
CA GLY A 23 -22.49 -13.56 -6.73
C GLY A 23 -22.96 -13.53 -5.27
N PHE A 24 -22.12 -13.06 -4.35
CA PHE A 24 -22.47 -12.92 -2.93
C PHE A 24 -23.54 -11.85 -2.70
N PHE A 25 -23.53 -10.81 -3.52
CA PHE A 25 -24.53 -9.76 -3.47
C PHE A 25 -25.94 -10.29 -3.76
N TRP A 26 -26.11 -11.15 -4.75
CA TRP A 26 -27.42 -11.76 -5.03
C TRP A 26 -27.93 -12.65 -3.91
N VAL A 27 -27.05 -13.41 -3.26
CA VAL A 27 -27.40 -14.21 -2.07
C VAL A 27 -27.86 -13.31 -0.93
N ALA A 28 -27.13 -12.21 -0.68
CA ALA A 28 -27.49 -11.24 0.37
C ALA A 28 -28.83 -10.55 0.07
N ILE A 29 -29.12 -10.22 -1.20
CA ILE A 29 -30.42 -9.69 -1.61
C ILE A 29 -31.53 -10.69 -1.33
N ALA A 30 -31.36 -11.97 -1.66
CA ALA A 30 -32.36 -12.98 -1.41
C ALA A 30 -32.71 -13.12 0.09
N TYR A 31 -31.70 -13.14 0.97
CA TYR A 31 -31.91 -13.08 2.43
C TYR A 31 -32.60 -11.78 2.86
N GLY A 32 -32.17 -10.64 2.29
CA GLY A 32 -32.76 -9.33 2.60
C GLY A 32 -34.25 -9.26 2.24
N VAL A 33 -34.64 -9.79 1.06
CA VAL A 33 -36.04 -9.89 0.63
C VAL A 33 -36.83 -10.76 1.62
N ALA A 34 -36.35 -11.97 1.92
CA ALA A 34 -37.03 -12.89 2.83
C ALA A 34 -37.24 -12.27 4.22
N ILE A 35 -36.20 -11.67 4.80
CA ILE A 35 -36.27 -11.01 6.10
C ILE A 35 -37.23 -9.83 6.07
N SER A 36 -37.17 -8.98 5.01
CA SER A 36 -38.03 -7.80 4.88
C SER A 36 -39.52 -8.16 4.79
N LEU A 37 -39.84 -9.23 4.07
CA LEU A 37 -41.22 -9.73 4.00
C LEU A 37 -41.67 -10.30 5.35
N MET A 38 -40.80 -11.03 6.05
CA MET A 38 -41.14 -11.61 7.37
C MET A 38 -41.31 -10.55 8.48
N THR A 39 -40.61 -9.39 8.35
CA THR A 39 -40.81 -8.29 9.34
C THR A 39 -42.19 -7.67 9.29
N LEU A 40 -42.96 -7.84 8.20
CA LEU A 40 -44.36 -7.42 8.11
C LEU A 40 -45.30 -8.32 8.93
N ALA A 41 -44.85 -9.47 9.39
CA ALA A 41 -45.70 -10.38 10.21
C ALA A 41 -46.23 -9.72 11.47
N VAL A 42 -45.41 -8.85 12.13
CA VAL A 42 -45.82 -8.14 13.35
C VAL A 42 -46.98 -7.17 13.09
N PRO A 43 -46.87 -6.20 12.17
CA PRO A 43 -47.98 -5.28 11.85
C PRO A 43 -49.25 -6.00 11.41
N ILE A 44 -49.11 -7.02 10.55
CA ILE A 44 -50.24 -7.77 10.03
C ILE A 44 -50.91 -8.60 11.16
N ALA A 45 -50.14 -9.19 12.05
CA ALA A 45 -50.64 -9.89 13.21
C ALA A 45 -51.42 -8.97 14.17
N VAL A 46 -50.87 -7.77 14.43
CA VAL A 46 -51.54 -6.75 15.26
C VAL A 46 -52.82 -6.26 14.62
N GLN A 47 -52.81 -5.98 13.30
CA GLN A 47 -54.02 -5.62 12.57
C GLN A 47 -55.11 -6.70 12.66
N THR A 48 -54.73 -7.96 12.41
CA THR A 48 -55.63 -9.11 12.46
C THR A 48 -56.18 -9.34 13.89
N LEU A 49 -55.32 -9.17 14.93
CA LEU A 49 -55.68 -9.28 16.32
C LEU A 49 -56.74 -8.21 16.69
N ILE A 50 -56.50 -6.96 16.39
CA ILE A 50 -57.42 -5.85 16.68
C ILE A 50 -58.77 -6.10 16.00
N ASN A 51 -58.74 -6.44 14.71
CA ASN A 51 -59.96 -6.69 13.96
C ASN A 51 -60.70 -7.95 14.46
N SER A 52 -59.99 -9.00 14.88
CA SER A 52 -60.61 -10.22 15.45
C SER A 52 -61.25 -9.98 16.83
N ILE A 53 -60.62 -9.19 17.68
CA ILE A 53 -61.17 -8.82 19.01
C ILE A 53 -62.39 -7.93 18.82
N ALA A 54 -62.36 -6.97 17.90
CA ALA A 54 -63.47 -6.07 17.63
C ALA A 54 -64.72 -6.78 17.05
N ASN A 55 -64.53 -7.87 16.25
CA ASN A 55 -65.63 -8.49 15.53
C ASN A 55 -66.07 -9.87 16.06
N ILE A 56 -65.16 -10.70 16.60
CA ILE A 56 -65.48 -12.14 16.87
C ILE A 56 -65.10 -12.57 18.29
N GLY A 57 -64.12 -11.98 18.95
CA GLY A 57 -63.68 -12.30 20.33
C GLY A 57 -63.22 -13.75 20.58
N SER A 58 -62.66 -14.46 19.55
CA SER A 58 -62.29 -15.89 19.65
C SER A 58 -60.87 -16.07 20.19
N THR A 59 -60.75 -16.77 21.33
CA THR A 59 -59.45 -17.13 21.94
C THR A 59 -58.60 -18.06 21.07
N ARG A 60 -59.22 -18.93 20.26
CA ARG A 60 -58.52 -19.81 19.30
C ARG A 60 -57.78 -19.03 18.23
N ALA A 61 -58.40 -17.96 17.69
CA ALA A 61 -57.78 -17.10 16.70
C ALA A 61 -56.51 -16.40 17.25
N VAL A 62 -56.55 -15.97 18.49
CA VAL A 62 -55.39 -15.35 19.18
C VAL A 62 -54.23 -16.32 19.32
N VAL A 63 -54.51 -17.59 19.74
CA VAL A 63 -53.46 -18.62 19.90
C VAL A 63 -52.82 -18.98 18.56
N ILE A 64 -53.63 -19.18 17.50
CA ILE A 64 -53.11 -19.48 16.15
C ILE A 64 -52.24 -18.33 15.67
N LEU A 65 -52.68 -17.10 15.82
CA LEU A 65 -51.92 -15.92 15.38
C LEU A 65 -50.59 -15.80 16.15
N ALA A 66 -50.57 -16.06 17.46
CA ALA A 66 -49.34 -16.03 18.24
C ALA A 66 -48.34 -17.10 17.79
N VAL A 67 -48.80 -18.34 17.47
CA VAL A 67 -47.95 -19.43 16.98
C VAL A 67 -47.40 -19.09 15.60
N VAL A 68 -48.21 -18.59 14.67
CA VAL A 68 -47.77 -18.18 13.33
C VAL A 68 -46.76 -17.04 13.42
N LEU A 69 -47.00 -16.04 14.26
CA LEU A 69 -46.08 -14.95 14.49
C LEU A 69 -44.74 -15.44 15.03
N PHE A 70 -44.76 -16.32 16.05
CA PHE A 70 -43.55 -16.92 16.61
C PHE A 70 -42.73 -17.64 15.54
N LEU A 71 -43.37 -18.52 14.76
CA LEU A 71 -42.71 -19.28 13.70
C LEU A 71 -42.07 -18.34 12.64
N THR A 72 -42.81 -17.31 12.21
CA THR A 72 -42.32 -16.35 11.21
C THR A 72 -41.12 -15.57 11.75
N LEU A 73 -41.16 -15.09 12.98
CA LEU A 73 -40.06 -14.37 13.62
C LEU A 73 -38.85 -15.28 13.87
N PHE A 74 -39.10 -16.56 14.26
CA PHE A 74 -38.04 -17.55 14.44
C PHE A 74 -37.28 -17.79 13.10
N ILE A 75 -38.04 -18.04 12.02
CA ILE A 75 -37.45 -18.24 10.69
C ILE A 75 -36.69 -16.96 10.23
N SER A 76 -37.26 -15.78 10.48
CA SER A 76 -36.59 -14.49 10.20
C SER A 76 -35.27 -14.36 10.97
N GLY A 77 -35.25 -14.80 12.23
CA GLY A 77 -34.06 -14.86 13.06
C GLY A 77 -32.97 -15.78 12.48
N VAL A 78 -33.36 -16.97 12.02
CA VAL A 78 -32.45 -17.91 11.34
C VAL A 78 -31.85 -17.30 10.08
N PHE A 79 -32.68 -16.68 9.23
CA PHE A 79 -32.15 -15.99 8.01
C PHE A 79 -31.25 -14.82 8.36
N SER A 80 -31.52 -14.08 9.43
CA SER A 80 -30.64 -13.00 9.90
C SER A 80 -29.27 -13.53 10.36
N ALA A 81 -29.25 -14.68 11.07
CA ALA A 81 -28.00 -15.33 11.45
C ALA A 81 -27.20 -15.86 10.25
N LEU A 82 -27.89 -16.48 9.28
CA LEU A 82 -27.25 -16.93 8.04
C LEU A 82 -26.70 -15.77 7.23
N ARG A 83 -27.44 -14.66 7.14
CA ARG A 83 -26.97 -13.42 6.51
C ARG A 83 -25.69 -12.90 7.15
N MET A 84 -25.61 -12.86 8.47
CA MET A 84 -24.41 -12.44 9.20
C MET A 84 -23.21 -13.34 8.86
N ARG A 85 -23.41 -14.66 8.75
CA ARG A 85 -22.34 -15.59 8.35
C ARG A 85 -21.85 -15.36 6.93
N VAL A 86 -22.76 -15.06 6.00
CA VAL A 86 -22.41 -14.70 4.62
C VAL A 86 -21.62 -13.40 4.58
N MET A 87 -22.01 -12.41 5.40
CA MET A 87 -21.31 -11.12 5.50
C MET A 87 -19.86 -11.31 5.97
N GLU A 88 -19.65 -12.08 7.02
CA GLU A 88 -18.31 -12.33 7.57
C GLU A 88 -17.42 -13.10 6.56
N PHE A 89 -17.97 -14.08 5.85
CA PHE A 89 -17.24 -14.76 4.79
C PHE A 89 -16.84 -13.81 3.65
N TYR A 90 -17.72 -12.89 3.29
CA TYR A 90 -17.46 -11.87 2.27
C TYR A 90 -16.36 -10.90 2.71
N GLU A 91 -16.36 -10.45 3.96
CA GLU A 91 -15.32 -9.59 4.54
C GLU A 91 -13.93 -10.24 4.39
N ARG A 92 -13.79 -11.49 4.77
CA ARG A 92 -12.54 -12.24 4.64
C ARG A 92 -12.09 -12.38 3.18
N LYS A 93 -13.01 -12.67 2.28
CA LYS A 93 -12.70 -12.84 0.87
C LYS A 93 -12.21 -11.53 0.23
N VAL A 94 -12.88 -10.42 0.51
CA VAL A 94 -12.47 -9.08 0.03
C VAL A 94 -11.09 -8.71 0.56
N TYR A 95 -10.84 -8.93 1.85
CA TYR A 95 -9.53 -8.68 2.46
C TYR A 95 -8.42 -9.46 1.77
N THR A 96 -8.58 -10.78 1.67
CA THR A 96 -7.57 -11.67 1.07
C THR A 96 -7.25 -11.24 -0.36
N ARG A 97 -8.28 -10.99 -1.18
CA ARG A 97 -8.12 -10.59 -2.57
C ARG A 97 -7.40 -9.23 -2.70
N LEU A 98 -7.91 -8.21 -2.02
CA LEU A 98 -7.33 -6.86 -2.16
C LEU A 98 -5.90 -6.77 -1.60
N THR A 99 -5.62 -7.49 -0.53
CA THR A 99 -4.27 -7.54 0.06
C THR A 99 -3.30 -8.28 -0.87
N ALA A 100 -3.73 -9.42 -1.44
CA ALA A 100 -2.92 -10.17 -2.41
C ALA A 100 -2.69 -9.34 -3.69
N ASP A 101 -3.75 -8.71 -4.24
CA ASP A 101 -3.65 -7.85 -5.42
C ASP A 101 -2.69 -6.67 -5.19
N LEU A 102 -2.78 -6.02 -4.02
CA LEU A 102 -1.88 -4.91 -3.68
C LEU A 102 -0.44 -5.39 -3.54
N GLY A 103 -0.22 -6.54 -2.87
CA GLY A 103 1.10 -7.14 -2.70
C GLY A 103 1.75 -7.49 -4.04
N LEU A 104 1.05 -8.24 -4.88
CA LEU A 104 1.54 -8.63 -6.21
C LEU A 104 1.83 -7.42 -7.09
N LYS A 105 0.92 -6.45 -7.14
CA LYS A 105 1.13 -5.22 -7.92
C LYS A 105 2.28 -4.38 -7.40
N THR A 106 2.53 -4.38 -6.11
CA THR A 106 3.69 -3.69 -5.51
C THR A 106 5.00 -4.37 -5.92
N ILE A 107 5.04 -5.70 -5.93
CA ILE A 107 6.23 -6.48 -6.34
C ILE A 107 6.53 -6.27 -7.83
N LEU A 108 5.49 -6.24 -8.68
CA LEU A 108 5.62 -6.13 -10.13
C LEU A 108 5.59 -4.68 -10.64
N ALA A 109 5.59 -3.69 -9.76
CA ALA A 109 5.67 -2.29 -10.17
C ALA A 109 7.10 -1.93 -10.60
N PRO A 110 7.28 -1.11 -11.66
CA PRO A 110 8.60 -0.74 -12.14
C PRO A 110 9.37 0.07 -11.10
N HIS A 111 10.70 -0.08 -11.09
CA HIS A 111 11.59 0.61 -10.14
C HIS A 111 11.38 2.12 -10.12
N SER A 112 11.19 2.74 -11.28
CA SER A 112 10.92 4.18 -11.43
C SER A 112 9.67 4.66 -10.69
N PHE A 113 8.70 3.79 -10.46
CA PHE A 113 7.51 4.12 -9.66
C PHE A 113 7.87 4.43 -8.19
N PHE A 114 8.89 3.78 -7.65
CA PHE A 114 9.34 3.94 -6.27
C PHE A 114 10.41 5.01 -6.07
N GLU A 115 11.07 5.49 -7.10
CA GLU A 115 12.07 6.56 -7.00
C GLU A 115 11.49 7.89 -6.49
N GLY A 116 10.19 8.13 -6.70
CA GLY A 116 9.48 9.34 -6.27
C GLY A 116 8.68 9.14 -4.98
N ARG A 117 9.22 9.23 -3.78
CA ARG A 117 8.54 9.36 -2.45
C ARG A 117 7.20 8.60 -2.25
N GLN A 118 6.85 7.63 -3.11
CA GLN A 118 5.54 6.95 -3.08
C GLN A 118 5.49 5.75 -2.13
N ASN A 119 6.64 5.30 -1.60
CA ASN A 119 6.75 4.09 -0.78
C ASN A 119 5.86 4.13 0.47
N VAL A 120 5.84 5.25 1.20
CA VAL A 120 5.03 5.43 2.40
C VAL A 120 3.53 5.36 2.08
N SER A 121 3.13 5.80 0.88
CA SER A 121 1.72 5.82 0.50
C SER A 121 1.13 4.42 0.30
N ILE A 122 1.92 3.42 -0.09
CA ILE A 122 1.45 2.05 -0.34
C ILE A 122 1.07 1.35 0.97
N THR A 123 1.93 1.44 2.00
CA THR A 123 1.63 0.87 3.32
C THR A 123 0.34 1.47 3.91
N GLN A 124 0.11 2.77 3.70
CA GLN A 124 -1.11 3.42 4.14
C GLN A 124 -2.38 2.88 3.41
N ARG A 125 -2.24 2.35 2.17
CA ARG A 125 -3.37 1.74 1.42
C ARG A 125 -3.91 0.47 2.08
N TYR A 126 -3.11 -0.21 2.89
CA TYR A 126 -3.59 -1.32 3.71
C TYR A 126 -4.76 -0.89 4.61
N PHE A 127 -4.72 0.29 5.21
CA PHE A 127 -5.82 0.81 6.03
C PHE A 127 -7.07 1.16 5.20
N ASP A 128 -6.90 1.51 3.92
CA ASP A 128 -8.03 1.68 3.01
C ASP A 128 -8.68 0.33 2.66
N ILE A 129 -7.89 -0.76 2.54
CA ILE A 129 -8.41 -2.13 2.39
C ILE A 129 -9.23 -2.51 3.62
N MET A 130 -8.75 -2.24 4.84
CA MET A 130 -9.47 -2.51 6.08
C MET A 130 -10.81 -1.74 6.14
N THR A 131 -10.81 -0.47 5.73
CA THR A 131 -12.03 0.34 5.63
C THR A 131 -12.98 -0.24 4.58
N PHE A 132 -12.47 -0.64 3.43
CA PHE A 132 -13.27 -1.18 2.34
C PHE A 132 -13.90 -2.53 2.71
N GLN A 133 -13.10 -3.47 3.28
CA GLN A 133 -13.56 -4.79 3.68
C GLN A 133 -14.70 -4.72 4.70
N LYS A 134 -14.64 -3.78 5.66
CA LYS A 134 -15.64 -3.63 6.72
C LYS A 134 -16.90 -2.92 6.22
N ASN A 135 -16.73 -1.80 5.55
CA ASN A 135 -17.86 -0.92 5.20
C ASN A 135 -18.64 -1.44 3.99
N MET A 136 -17.97 -2.17 3.10
CA MET A 136 -18.60 -2.64 1.87
C MET A 136 -19.67 -3.71 2.09
N PRO A 137 -19.40 -4.81 2.82
CA PRO A 137 -20.44 -5.80 3.12
C PRO A 137 -21.59 -5.20 3.92
N SER A 138 -21.30 -4.37 4.93
CA SER A 138 -22.34 -3.70 5.73
C SER A 138 -23.24 -2.82 4.85
N LEU A 139 -22.66 -2.06 3.91
CA LEU A 139 -23.46 -1.23 2.99
C LEU A 139 -24.29 -2.08 2.03
N MET A 140 -23.68 -3.11 1.43
CA MET A 140 -24.31 -3.92 0.39
C MET A 140 -25.37 -4.89 0.97
N ILE A 141 -25.15 -5.43 2.17
CA ILE A 141 -26.02 -6.43 2.76
C ILE A 141 -27.04 -5.76 3.69
N ASP A 142 -26.57 -5.04 4.71
CA ASP A 142 -27.46 -4.43 5.71
C ASP A 142 -28.12 -3.16 5.18
N GLY A 143 -27.34 -2.29 4.50
CA GLY A 143 -27.90 -1.06 3.91
C GLY A 143 -28.95 -1.35 2.84
N PHE A 144 -28.68 -2.35 1.98
CA PHE A 144 -29.66 -2.77 0.97
C PHE A 144 -30.90 -3.41 1.60
N ALA A 145 -30.72 -4.30 2.59
CA ALA A 145 -31.84 -4.92 3.31
C ALA A 145 -32.74 -3.86 3.98
N LEU A 146 -32.14 -2.81 4.54
CA LEU A 146 -32.86 -1.68 5.13
C LEU A 146 -33.70 -0.94 4.08
N VAL A 147 -33.10 -0.61 2.92
CA VAL A 147 -33.84 0.03 1.82
C VAL A 147 -34.99 -0.85 1.36
N LEU A 148 -34.76 -2.14 1.23
CA LEU A 148 -35.78 -3.09 0.82
C LEU A 148 -36.91 -3.18 1.86
N GLN A 149 -36.59 -3.23 3.16
CA GLN A 149 -37.56 -3.22 4.25
C GLN A 149 -38.42 -1.93 4.21
N MET A 150 -37.81 -0.78 3.98
CA MET A 150 -38.56 0.47 3.81
C MET A 150 -39.48 0.43 2.61
N LEU A 151 -39.03 -0.07 1.44
CA LEU A 151 -39.85 -0.19 0.22
C LEU A 151 -41.05 -1.12 0.45
N VAL A 152 -40.83 -2.28 1.07
CA VAL A 152 -41.87 -3.24 1.40
C VAL A 152 -42.89 -2.61 2.38
N GLY A 153 -42.41 -1.87 3.39
CA GLY A 153 -43.29 -1.13 4.31
C GLY A 153 -44.13 -0.07 3.61
N PHE A 154 -43.51 0.75 2.78
CA PHE A 154 -44.24 1.76 1.98
C PHE A 154 -45.28 1.11 1.05
N THR A 155 -44.92 0.02 0.42
CA THR A 155 -45.84 -0.71 -0.47
C THR A 155 -47.06 -1.23 0.31
N LEU A 156 -46.88 -1.85 1.49
CA LEU A 156 -47.98 -2.35 2.31
C LEU A 156 -48.94 -1.22 2.70
N VAL A 157 -48.41 -0.10 3.23
CA VAL A 157 -49.23 1.03 3.68
C VAL A 157 -49.96 1.69 2.49
N SER A 158 -49.35 1.69 1.32
CA SER A 158 -49.96 2.22 0.10
C SER A 158 -51.17 1.45 -0.39
N PHE A 159 -51.29 0.16 -0.06
CA PHE A 159 -52.46 -0.65 -0.39
C PHE A 159 -53.67 -0.38 0.50
N TYR A 160 -53.51 0.27 1.64
CA TYR A 160 -54.62 0.55 2.54
C TYR A 160 -55.54 1.65 2.01
N HIS A 161 -54.97 2.74 1.43
CA HIS A 161 -55.79 3.82 0.89
C HIS A 161 -54.97 4.68 -0.12
N PRO A 162 -55.63 5.24 -1.20
CA PRO A 162 -54.92 6.09 -2.20
C PRO A 162 -54.25 7.33 -1.62
N ALA A 163 -54.80 7.93 -0.55
CA ALA A 163 -54.19 9.06 0.14
C ALA A 163 -52.87 8.67 0.81
N LEU A 164 -52.76 7.46 1.38
CA LEU A 164 -51.54 6.93 1.96
C LEU A 164 -50.49 6.60 0.88
N PHE A 165 -50.92 6.16 -0.30
CA PHE A 165 -50.04 5.99 -1.45
C PHE A 165 -49.42 7.35 -1.87
N ALA A 166 -50.26 8.40 -2.05
CA ALA A 166 -49.77 9.72 -2.39
C ALA A 166 -48.78 10.27 -1.32
N PHE A 167 -49.09 10.09 -0.05
CA PHE A 167 -48.23 10.42 1.06
C PHE A 167 -46.86 9.71 0.97
N ASN A 168 -46.82 8.42 0.72
CA ASN A 168 -45.58 7.64 0.57
C ASN A 168 -44.76 8.11 -0.64
N VAL A 169 -45.38 8.45 -1.76
CA VAL A 169 -44.68 8.99 -2.94
C VAL A 169 -44.02 10.33 -2.60
N VAL A 170 -44.72 11.25 -1.92
CA VAL A 170 -44.16 12.52 -1.49
C VAL A 170 -42.97 12.31 -0.55
N LEU A 171 -43.09 11.37 0.38
CA LEU A 171 -42.02 11.03 1.32
C LEU A 171 -40.75 10.50 0.60
N LEU A 172 -40.92 9.58 -0.36
CA LEU A 172 -39.81 9.06 -1.17
C LEU A 172 -39.14 10.13 -2.01
N LEU A 173 -39.92 11.02 -2.63
CA LEU A 173 -39.39 12.18 -3.39
C LEU A 173 -38.60 13.12 -2.48
N THR A 174 -39.08 13.39 -1.29
CA THR A 174 -38.39 14.22 -0.29
C THR A 174 -37.08 13.55 0.15
N MET A 175 -37.07 12.24 0.44
CA MET A 175 -35.84 11.49 0.73
C MET A 175 -34.80 11.61 -0.39
N TYR A 176 -35.25 11.42 -1.63
CA TYR A 176 -34.36 11.55 -2.79
C TYR A 176 -33.82 12.98 -2.95
N ALA A 177 -34.65 13.99 -2.73
CA ALA A 177 -34.24 15.40 -2.79
C ALA A 177 -33.18 15.73 -1.74
N VAL A 178 -33.37 15.30 -0.48
CA VAL A 178 -32.40 15.47 0.60
C VAL A 178 -31.07 14.80 0.23
N TRP A 179 -31.11 13.54 -0.22
CA TRP A 179 -29.90 12.84 -0.62
C TRP A 179 -29.17 13.52 -1.80
N LYS A 180 -29.89 13.99 -2.83
CA LYS A 180 -29.32 14.64 -4.01
C LYS A 180 -28.70 15.99 -3.68
N LEU A 181 -29.34 16.78 -2.79
CA LEU A 181 -28.90 18.13 -2.42
C LEU A 181 -27.54 18.12 -1.70
N TRP A 182 -27.39 17.30 -0.67
CA TRP A 182 -26.15 17.24 0.13
C TRP A 182 -25.18 16.15 -0.30
N GLY A 183 -25.63 15.12 -1.01
CA GLY A 183 -24.82 13.92 -1.32
C GLY A 183 -23.59 14.18 -2.20
N ARG A 184 -23.61 15.19 -3.10
CA ARG A 184 -22.43 15.57 -3.88
C ARG A 184 -21.35 16.21 -3.01
N GLY A 185 -21.75 17.15 -2.12
CA GLY A 185 -20.86 17.80 -1.18
C GLY A 185 -20.26 16.81 -0.19
N ALA A 186 -21.09 15.93 0.38
CA ALA A 186 -20.65 14.90 1.31
C ALA A 186 -19.61 13.95 0.69
N LYS A 187 -19.77 13.50 -0.56
CA LYS A 187 -18.78 12.67 -1.27
C LYS A 187 -17.44 13.38 -1.49
N ARG A 188 -17.49 14.63 -1.93
CA ARG A 188 -16.28 15.44 -2.16
C ARG A 188 -15.53 15.68 -0.86
N THR A 189 -16.22 16.13 0.19
CA THR A 189 -15.60 16.41 1.49
C THR A 189 -15.09 15.14 2.18
N ALA A 190 -15.69 13.97 1.95
CA ALA A 190 -15.18 12.70 2.45
C ALA A 190 -13.80 12.36 1.83
N ILE A 191 -13.62 12.59 0.52
CA ILE A 191 -12.32 12.41 -0.14
C ILE A 191 -11.31 13.43 0.41
N GLU A 192 -11.69 14.70 0.55
CA GLU A 192 -10.80 15.73 1.11
C GLU A 192 -10.36 15.40 2.54
N LEU A 193 -11.28 14.88 3.36
CA LEU A 193 -10.98 14.41 4.72
C LEU A 193 -10.03 13.21 4.71
N SER A 194 -10.23 12.27 3.80
CA SER A 194 -9.32 11.12 3.60
C SER A 194 -7.91 11.60 3.24
N HIS A 195 -7.76 12.59 2.37
CA HIS A 195 -6.45 13.18 2.04
C HIS A 195 -5.78 13.78 3.28
N ALA A 196 -6.48 14.63 4.04
CA ALA A 196 -5.93 15.26 5.23
C ALA A 196 -5.52 14.24 6.32
N LYS A 197 -6.28 13.13 6.46
CA LYS A 197 -5.91 12.02 7.34
C LYS A 197 -4.55 11.42 6.96
N TYR A 198 -4.32 11.16 5.68
CA TYR A 198 -3.07 10.58 5.21
C TYR A 198 -1.90 11.56 5.22
N ASP A 199 -2.14 12.85 4.98
CA ASP A 199 -1.11 13.88 5.13
C ASP A 199 -0.61 13.95 6.58
N SER A 200 -1.51 13.89 7.55
CA SER A 200 -1.16 13.82 8.98
C SER A 200 -0.40 12.53 9.32
N ALA A 201 -0.83 11.37 8.81
CA ALA A 201 -0.15 10.10 9.04
C ALA A 201 1.26 10.08 8.42
N LYS A 202 1.42 10.68 7.24
CA LYS A 202 2.72 10.85 6.59
C LYS A 202 3.65 11.73 7.43
N TRP A 203 3.15 12.86 7.92
CA TRP A 203 3.92 13.76 8.76
C TRP A 203 4.43 13.06 10.04
N LEU A 204 3.57 12.27 10.71
CA LEU A 204 3.98 11.49 11.88
C LEU A 204 5.05 10.44 11.53
N HIS A 205 4.94 9.81 10.36
CA HIS A 205 5.97 8.89 9.87
C HIS A 205 7.30 9.62 9.59
N ASP A 206 7.25 10.81 8.97
CA ASP A 206 8.44 11.61 8.68
C ASP A 206 9.16 12.03 9.99
N ILE A 207 8.40 12.43 11.04
CA ILE A 207 8.95 12.70 12.37
C ILE A 207 9.61 11.46 12.96
N ALA A 208 8.94 10.30 12.91
CA ALA A 208 9.46 9.06 13.49
C ALA A 208 10.73 8.59 12.77
N THR A 209 10.78 8.72 11.45
CA THR A 209 11.93 8.30 10.63
C THR A 209 13.14 9.22 10.83
N ALA A 210 12.90 10.52 10.95
CA ALA A 210 13.95 11.53 11.13
C ALA A 210 13.99 12.06 12.57
N HIS A 211 13.71 11.23 13.60
CA HIS A 211 13.54 11.68 14.98
C HIS A 211 14.76 12.40 15.55
N GLU A 212 15.96 12.00 15.16
CA GLU A 212 17.22 12.64 15.59
C GLU A 212 17.32 14.09 15.08
N PHE A 213 16.86 14.36 13.86
CA PHE A 213 16.82 15.70 13.30
C PHE A 213 15.98 16.66 14.16
N PHE A 214 14.91 16.15 14.79
CA PHE A 214 13.99 16.95 15.60
C PHE A 214 14.42 17.09 17.08
N LYS A 215 15.70 16.89 17.43
CA LYS A 215 16.18 17.00 18.84
C LYS A 215 16.72 18.38 19.22
N SER A 216 17.00 19.27 18.26
CA SER A 216 17.38 20.66 18.55
C SER A 216 16.15 21.54 18.82
N ALA A 217 16.33 22.63 19.59
CA ALA A 217 15.23 23.51 20.01
C ALA A 217 14.42 24.08 18.82
N ASP A 218 15.12 24.60 17.81
CA ASP A 218 14.47 25.20 16.62
C ASP A 218 13.71 24.16 15.81
N HIS A 219 14.23 22.93 15.71
CA HIS A 219 13.58 21.85 15.00
C HIS A 219 12.38 21.29 15.76
N VAL A 220 12.40 21.27 17.09
CA VAL A 220 11.24 20.94 17.93
C VAL A 220 10.12 21.97 17.70
N GLU A 221 10.47 23.27 17.70
CA GLU A 221 9.49 24.32 17.44
C GLU A 221 8.90 24.24 16.03
N TYR A 222 9.74 23.98 15.00
CA TYR A 222 9.28 23.73 13.64
C TYR A 222 8.34 22.52 13.58
N ALA A 223 8.70 21.41 14.22
CA ALA A 223 7.87 20.20 14.27
C ALA A 223 6.52 20.48 14.96
N GLY A 224 6.51 21.26 16.04
CA GLY A 224 5.30 21.69 16.73
C GLY A 224 4.36 22.48 15.83
N ARG A 225 4.88 23.54 15.20
CA ARG A 225 4.09 24.39 14.27
C ARG A 225 3.58 23.60 13.07
N SER A 226 4.40 22.73 12.51
CA SER A 226 3.99 21.86 11.39
C SER A 226 2.90 20.89 11.81
N THR A 227 3.03 20.25 12.98
CA THR A 227 2.02 19.34 13.54
C THR A 227 0.69 20.06 13.75
N GLU A 228 0.72 21.28 14.31
CA GLU A 228 -0.48 22.11 14.49
C GLU A 228 -1.15 22.42 13.15
N SER A 229 -0.38 22.73 12.11
CA SER A 229 -0.89 22.97 10.75
C SER A 229 -1.62 21.74 10.19
N TYR A 230 -1.04 20.52 10.31
CA TYR A 230 -1.69 19.30 9.86
C TYR A 230 -2.96 18.98 10.67
N ILE A 231 -2.93 19.18 12.00
CA ILE A 231 -4.11 19.02 12.87
C ILE A 231 -5.20 20.00 12.45
N SER A 232 -4.86 21.28 12.28
CA SER A 232 -5.82 22.32 11.89
C SER A 232 -6.47 22.01 10.54
N ASN A 233 -5.68 21.59 9.54
CA ASN A 233 -6.19 21.17 8.23
C ASN A 233 -7.16 19.97 8.36
N TYR A 234 -6.78 18.93 9.11
CA TYR A 234 -7.66 17.78 9.33
C TYR A 234 -8.97 18.17 10.01
N VAL A 235 -8.90 18.94 11.10
CA VAL A 235 -10.08 19.40 11.84
C VAL A 235 -10.99 20.25 10.96
N GLN A 236 -10.42 21.13 10.13
CA GLN A 236 -11.22 21.95 9.20
C GLN A 236 -11.91 21.08 8.13
N LYS A 237 -11.22 20.09 7.55
CA LYS A 237 -11.82 19.15 6.59
C LYS A 237 -12.89 18.29 7.25
N HIS A 238 -12.67 17.86 8.51
CA HIS A 238 -13.65 17.12 9.30
C HIS A 238 -14.91 17.97 9.56
N LYS A 239 -14.76 19.23 9.99
CA LYS A 239 -15.90 20.15 10.19
C LYS A 239 -16.69 20.32 8.89
N ASN A 240 -16.01 20.52 7.76
CA ASN A 240 -16.67 20.68 6.46
C ASN A 240 -17.46 19.41 6.08
N HIS A 241 -16.90 18.23 6.27
CA HIS A 241 -17.59 16.97 6.00
C HIS A 241 -18.78 16.77 6.95
N PHE A 242 -18.58 17.05 8.23
CA PHE A 242 -19.62 16.95 9.25
C PHE A 242 -20.81 17.88 8.94
N HIS A 243 -20.57 19.08 8.44
CA HIS A 243 -21.65 19.99 8.06
C HIS A 243 -22.63 19.35 7.05
N TYR A 244 -22.12 18.70 5.99
CA TYR A 244 -22.96 18.04 5.00
C TYR A 244 -23.70 16.82 5.59
N THR A 245 -23.02 16.00 6.35
CA THR A 245 -23.63 14.78 6.94
C THR A 245 -24.63 15.14 8.04
N PHE A 246 -24.32 16.13 8.87
CA PHE A 246 -25.21 16.62 9.92
C PHE A 246 -26.49 17.24 9.35
N SER A 247 -26.37 18.05 8.29
CA SER A 247 -27.53 18.61 7.60
C SER A 247 -28.46 17.52 7.07
N GLN A 248 -27.90 16.43 6.51
CA GLN A 248 -28.70 15.27 6.09
C GLN A 248 -29.42 14.61 7.27
N VAL A 249 -28.74 14.40 8.41
CA VAL A 249 -29.33 13.81 9.61
C VAL A 249 -30.48 14.67 10.11
N VAL A 250 -30.28 15.99 10.24
CA VAL A 250 -31.31 16.91 10.70
C VAL A 250 -32.53 16.88 9.78
N MET A 251 -32.32 16.91 8.46
CA MET A 251 -33.41 16.84 7.49
C MET A 251 -34.19 15.53 7.54
N PHE A 252 -33.51 14.39 7.73
CA PHE A 252 -34.20 13.10 7.90
C PHE A 252 -34.97 13.03 9.22
N LEU A 253 -34.45 13.59 10.32
CA LEU A 253 -35.18 13.66 11.59
C LEU A 253 -36.40 14.57 11.50
N LEU A 254 -36.28 15.72 10.83
CA LEU A 254 -37.40 16.61 10.58
C LEU A 254 -38.46 15.93 9.71
N MET A 255 -38.03 15.25 8.66
CA MET A 255 -38.92 14.50 7.79
C MET A 255 -39.65 13.40 8.56
N TYR A 256 -38.97 12.69 9.48
CA TYR A 256 -39.58 11.72 10.39
C TYR A 256 -40.69 12.35 11.22
N ALA A 257 -40.41 13.46 11.90
CA ALA A 257 -41.38 14.13 12.76
C ALA A 257 -42.63 14.59 11.99
N VAL A 258 -42.41 15.22 10.82
CA VAL A 258 -43.49 15.70 9.96
C VAL A 258 -44.29 14.53 9.41
N ALA A 259 -43.61 13.48 8.97
CA ALA A 259 -44.27 12.30 8.38
C ALA A 259 -45.09 11.51 9.41
N SER A 260 -44.60 11.32 10.65
CA SER A 260 -45.39 10.69 11.71
C SER A 260 -46.64 11.46 12.07
N ALA A 261 -46.51 12.79 12.22
CA ALA A 261 -47.66 13.65 12.51
C ALA A 261 -48.69 13.63 11.36
N ALA A 262 -48.20 13.69 10.10
CA ALA A 262 -49.08 13.66 8.93
C ALA A 262 -49.79 12.31 8.78
N LEU A 263 -49.08 11.19 9.02
CA LEU A 263 -49.65 9.85 8.94
C LEU A 263 -50.79 9.70 9.98
N LEU A 264 -50.57 10.12 11.22
CA LEU A 264 -51.56 10.07 12.27
C LEU A 264 -52.74 10.97 11.96
N GLY A 265 -52.51 12.19 11.43
CA GLY A 265 -53.55 13.13 11.05
C GLY A 265 -54.41 12.62 9.87
N ILE A 266 -53.77 12.22 8.77
CA ILE A 266 -54.46 11.72 7.57
C ILE A 266 -55.15 10.41 7.89
N GLY A 267 -54.46 9.47 8.54
CA GLY A 267 -55.01 8.16 8.89
C GLY A 267 -56.17 8.25 9.90
N GLY A 268 -56.04 9.11 10.90
CA GLY A 268 -57.12 9.40 11.85
C GLY A 268 -58.37 10.00 11.19
N PHE A 269 -58.14 10.94 10.24
CA PHE A 269 -59.26 11.53 9.45
C PHE A 269 -59.97 10.44 8.60
N LEU A 270 -59.23 9.56 7.93
CA LEU A 270 -59.80 8.46 7.15
C LEU A 270 -60.56 7.43 8.02
N VAL A 271 -60.10 7.20 9.26
CA VAL A 271 -60.86 6.37 10.21
C VAL A 271 -62.18 7.02 10.62
N VAL A 272 -62.19 8.31 10.90
CA VAL A 272 -63.42 9.04 11.23
C VAL A 272 -64.42 9.05 10.06
N GLN A 273 -63.93 9.07 8.82
CA GLN A 273 -64.77 8.95 7.62
C GLN A 273 -65.25 7.51 7.33
N GLY A 274 -64.72 6.53 8.06
CA GLY A 274 -65.07 5.11 7.83
C GLY A 274 -64.36 4.47 6.65
N GLU A 275 -63.40 5.16 6.02
CA GLU A 275 -62.63 4.66 4.86
C GLU A 275 -61.45 3.76 5.28
N LEU A 276 -61.05 3.79 6.57
CA LEU A 276 -59.98 2.97 7.16
C LEU A 276 -60.48 2.34 8.47
N SER A 277 -60.10 1.06 8.72
CA SER A 277 -60.33 0.44 10.00
C SER A 277 -59.31 0.88 11.05
N ILE A 278 -59.67 0.84 12.34
CA ILE A 278 -58.74 1.14 13.46
C ILE A 278 -57.53 0.19 13.38
N GLY A 279 -57.75 -1.09 13.04
CA GLY A 279 -56.67 -2.08 12.89
C GLY A 279 -55.71 -1.72 11.75
N GLN A 280 -56.22 -1.21 10.64
CA GLN A 280 -55.37 -0.73 9.53
C GLN A 280 -54.57 0.51 9.91
N LEU A 281 -55.13 1.46 10.64
CA LEU A 281 -54.42 2.65 11.12
C LEU A 281 -53.28 2.23 12.06
N VAL A 282 -53.53 1.37 13.03
CA VAL A 282 -52.49 0.88 13.97
C VAL A 282 -51.41 0.10 13.23
N ALA A 283 -51.78 -0.75 12.28
CA ALA A 283 -50.81 -1.48 11.46
C ALA A 283 -49.97 -0.51 10.59
N ALA A 284 -50.61 0.50 9.98
CA ALA A 284 -49.90 1.53 9.21
C ALA A 284 -48.90 2.28 10.10
N GLU A 285 -49.29 2.66 11.34
CA GLU A 285 -48.41 3.33 12.30
C GLU A 285 -47.20 2.45 12.69
N LEU A 286 -47.43 1.15 12.97
CA LEU A 286 -46.36 0.23 13.29
C LEU A 286 -45.39 0.02 12.14
N VAL A 287 -45.89 -0.11 10.90
CA VAL A 287 -45.04 -0.21 9.70
C VAL A 287 -44.23 1.06 9.48
N MET A 288 -44.90 2.22 9.57
CA MET A 288 -44.23 3.49 9.35
C MET A 288 -43.22 3.83 10.45
N SER A 289 -43.51 3.48 11.69
CA SER A 289 -42.53 3.57 12.79
C SER A 289 -41.30 2.70 12.53
N ALA A 290 -41.48 1.48 12.01
CA ALA A 290 -40.34 0.63 11.59
C ALA A 290 -39.56 1.24 10.40
N VAL A 291 -40.26 1.81 9.42
CA VAL A 291 -39.64 2.54 8.29
C VAL A 291 -38.86 3.74 8.78
N PHE A 292 -39.41 4.52 9.69
CA PHE A 292 -38.74 5.70 10.24
C PHE A 292 -37.54 5.36 11.12
N PHE A 293 -37.61 4.28 11.89
CA PHE A 293 -36.45 3.73 12.58
C PHE A 293 -35.37 3.28 11.59
N GLY A 294 -35.76 2.66 10.48
CA GLY A 294 -34.90 2.37 9.34
C GLY A 294 -34.25 3.63 8.77
N LEU A 295 -35.01 4.72 8.61
CA LEU A 295 -34.49 6.00 8.10
C LEU A 295 -33.43 6.61 9.04
N SER A 296 -33.60 6.50 10.35
CA SER A 296 -32.56 6.91 11.31
C SER A 296 -31.26 6.13 11.11
N ARG A 297 -31.32 4.82 10.87
CA ARG A 297 -30.15 3.99 10.54
C ARG A 297 -29.58 4.26 9.16
N PHE A 298 -30.39 4.68 8.21
CA PHE A 298 -29.96 4.99 6.85
C PHE A 298 -28.85 6.05 6.81
N THR A 299 -28.87 7.00 7.73
CA THR A 299 -27.81 8.02 7.86
C THR A 299 -26.44 7.41 8.18
N GLN A 300 -26.39 6.32 8.96
CA GLN A 300 -25.17 5.58 9.26
C GLN A 300 -24.62 4.91 7.98
N TYR A 301 -25.48 4.28 7.18
CA TYR A 301 -25.08 3.68 5.90
C TYR A 301 -24.64 4.73 4.87
N LEU A 302 -25.22 5.93 4.87
CA LEU A 302 -24.72 7.04 4.07
C LEU A 302 -23.30 7.44 4.48
N LYS A 303 -22.98 7.46 5.79
CA LYS A 303 -21.62 7.71 6.28
C LYS A 303 -20.65 6.64 5.75
N LEU A 304 -20.98 5.34 5.90
CA LEU A 304 -20.18 4.26 5.36
C LEU A 304 -19.98 4.38 3.84
N TYR A 305 -21.03 4.77 3.12
CA TYR A 305 -20.96 5.01 1.68
C TYR A 305 -19.99 6.14 1.32
N TYR A 306 -19.95 7.23 2.09
CA TYR A 306 -19.02 8.33 1.86
C TYR A 306 -17.59 7.96 2.21
N GLU A 307 -17.36 7.20 3.29
CA GLU A 307 -16.06 6.64 3.65
C GLU A 307 -15.52 5.72 2.56
N LEU A 308 -16.39 4.89 1.95
CA LEU A 308 -16.02 4.05 0.81
C LEU A 308 -15.57 4.84 -0.42
N TYR A 309 -16.11 6.04 -0.66
CA TYR A 309 -15.62 6.90 -1.73
C TYR A 309 -14.18 7.36 -1.47
N GLY A 310 -13.84 7.71 -0.23
CA GLY A 310 -12.47 8.06 0.16
C GLY A 310 -11.51 6.89 -0.01
N ALA A 311 -11.88 5.70 0.46
CA ALA A 311 -11.07 4.49 0.33
C ALA A 311 -10.93 4.04 -1.14
N ALA A 312 -12.02 4.05 -1.92
CA ALA A 312 -12.00 3.64 -3.33
C ALA A 312 -11.15 4.56 -4.22
N GLU A 313 -11.13 5.86 -3.96
CA GLU A 313 -10.25 6.81 -4.67
C GLU A 313 -8.78 6.42 -4.46
N LYS A 314 -8.41 6.14 -3.23
CA LYS A 314 -7.05 5.78 -2.84
C LYS A 314 -6.63 4.38 -3.33
N LEU A 315 -7.48 3.38 -3.12
CA LEU A 315 -7.24 2.02 -3.60
C LEU A 315 -7.18 1.97 -5.12
N GLY A 316 -8.01 2.75 -5.81
CA GLY A 316 -7.98 2.83 -7.26
C GLY A 316 -6.65 3.35 -7.80
N GLY A 317 -6.04 4.33 -7.14
CA GLY A 317 -4.70 4.80 -7.46
C GLY A 317 -3.63 3.74 -7.25
N ALA A 318 -3.70 3.01 -6.13
CA ALA A 318 -2.74 1.96 -5.80
C ALA A 318 -2.89 0.72 -6.71
N LEU A 319 -4.10 0.28 -6.98
CA LEU A 319 -4.35 -0.87 -7.85
C LEU A 319 -4.15 -0.56 -9.36
N ALA A 320 -4.06 0.72 -9.72
CA ALA A 320 -3.72 1.17 -11.07
C ALA A 320 -2.21 1.44 -11.25
N MET A 321 -1.35 0.93 -10.35
CA MET A 321 0.10 0.99 -10.53
C MET A 321 0.50 0.37 -11.86
N PRO A 322 1.40 1.01 -12.62
CA PRO A 322 1.98 0.39 -13.79
C PRO A 322 2.65 -0.93 -13.36
N GLN A 323 2.62 -1.90 -14.24
CA GLN A 323 3.29 -3.18 -14.04
C GLN A 323 4.49 -3.24 -14.96
N GLU A 324 5.55 -3.87 -14.51
CA GLU A 324 6.75 -4.06 -15.29
C GLU A 324 6.50 -5.09 -16.40
N GLU A 325 6.98 -4.78 -17.59
CA GLU A 325 6.97 -5.74 -18.70
C GLU A 325 8.21 -6.64 -18.56
N LEU A 326 8.02 -7.81 -17.98
CA LEU A 326 9.07 -8.80 -17.82
C LEU A 326 9.26 -9.56 -19.14
N ASN A 327 10.51 -9.71 -19.57
CA ASN A 327 10.86 -10.65 -20.62
C ASN A 327 10.93 -12.07 -20.03
N THR A 328 10.17 -12.99 -20.59
CA THR A 328 10.21 -14.41 -20.27
C THR A 328 10.90 -15.13 -21.42
N SER A 329 12.19 -15.35 -21.31
CA SER A 329 13.03 -16.02 -22.29
C SER A 329 13.61 -17.30 -21.70
N GLU A 330 14.02 -18.25 -22.55
CA GLU A 330 14.77 -19.43 -22.11
C GLU A 330 16.27 -19.15 -21.94
N HIS A 331 16.73 -17.94 -22.32
CA HIS A 331 18.14 -17.58 -22.24
C HIS A 331 18.53 -17.13 -20.83
N ILE A 332 19.55 -17.79 -20.27
CA ILE A 332 20.13 -17.52 -18.95
C ILE A 332 21.56 -17.03 -19.15
N PRO A 333 22.02 -15.99 -18.42
CA PRO A 333 23.41 -15.51 -18.51
C PRO A 333 24.42 -16.60 -18.11
N ALA A 334 25.23 -17.03 -19.06
CA ALA A 334 26.25 -18.07 -18.82
C ALA A 334 27.65 -17.48 -18.65
N SER A 335 27.97 -16.37 -19.33
CA SER A 335 29.28 -15.71 -19.32
C SER A 335 29.25 -14.44 -18.45
N SER A 336 30.41 -14.08 -17.91
CA SER A 336 30.64 -12.82 -17.18
C SER A 336 31.26 -11.71 -18.05
N ARG A 337 31.42 -11.93 -19.37
CA ARG A 337 31.87 -10.92 -20.31
C ARG A 337 30.81 -9.86 -20.52
N LEU A 338 31.13 -8.58 -20.25
CA LEU A 338 30.20 -7.48 -20.39
C LEU A 338 30.70 -6.50 -21.47
N VAL A 339 29.86 -6.19 -22.45
CA VAL A 339 30.19 -5.32 -23.57
C VAL A 339 29.20 -4.18 -23.68
N PHE A 340 29.68 -2.98 -23.75
CA PHE A 340 28.89 -1.78 -24.08
C PHE A 340 29.21 -1.37 -25.49
N ASN A 341 28.21 -1.40 -26.38
CA ASN A 341 28.33 -0.98 -27.78
C ASN A 341 27.60 0.34 -27.99
N ASP A 342 28.34 1.43 -28.05
CA ASP A 342 27.82 2.78 -28.31
C ASP A 342 26.62 3.19 -27.45
N VAL A 343 26.64 2.84 -26.15
CA VAL A 343 25.58 3.12 -25.20
C VAL A 343 25.61 4.58 -24.79
N ASP A 344 24.60 5.34 -25.18
CA ASP A 344 24.49 6.78 -24.88
C ASP A 344 23.60 7.01 -23.64
N LEU A 345 24.25 7.32 -22.51
CA LEU A 345 23.60 7.72 -21.27
C LEU A 345 23.27 9.22 -21.30
N LYS A 346 22.04 9.61 -20.94
CA LYS A 346 21.57 11.00 -21.00
C LYS A 346 20.89 11.43 -19.72
N HIS A 347 21.29 12.61 -19.23
CA HIS A 347 20.63 13.27 -18.11
C HIS A 347 20.49 14.78 -18.37
N GLY A 348 19.29 15.22 -18.74
CA GLY A 348 19.08 16.60 -19.21
C GLY A 348 19.83 16.86 -20.52
N ASN A 349 20.80 17.77 -20.48
CA ASN A 349 21.69 18.11 -21.61
C ASN A 349 23.03 17.36 -21.55
N ASP A 350 23.30 16.63 -20.49
CA ASP A 350 24.54 15.89 -20.32
C ASP A 350 24.48 14.54 -20.99
N HIS A 351 25.59 14.11 -21.58
CA HIS A 351 25.75 12.83 -22.25
C HIS A 351 26.96 12.09 -21.70
N CYS A 352 26.94 10.76 -21.78
CA CYS A 352 28.11 9.91 -21.57
C CYS A 352 28.00 8.71 -22.51
N LEU A 353 28.92 8.62 -23.48
CA LEU A 353 28.95 7.52 -24.44
C LEU A 353 29.84 6.41 -23.90
N LEU A 354 29.31 5.20 -23.80
CA LEU A 354 30.04 4.03 -23.35
C LEU A 354 30.31 3.08 -24.51
N ASN A 355 31.60 2.83 -24.76
CA ASN A 355 32.07 1.81 -25.72
C ASN A 355 33.25 1.08 -25.09
N VAL A 356 32.95 0.00 -24.34
CA VAL A 356 33.93 -0.69 -23.49
C VAL A 356 33.60 -2.17 -23.34
N VAL A 357 34.65 -2.99 -23.20
CA VAL A 357 34.57 -4.43 -22.97
C VAL A 357 35.18 -4.76 -21.62
N PHE A 358 34.45 -5.46 -20.79
CA PHE A 358 34.96 -6.09 -19.57
C PHE A 358 35.12 -7.59 -19.84
N GLU A 359 36.35 -8.06 -19.76
CA GLU A 359 36.63 -9.48 -19.98
C GLU A 359 36.10 -10.35 -18.82
N PRO A 360 35.84 -11.64 -19.04
CA PRO A 360 35.34 -12.53 -18.01
C PRO A 360 36.28 -12.63 -16.80
N SER A 361 35.70 -12.69 -15.60
CA SER A 361 36.42 -12.91 -14.35
C SER A 361 37.48 -11.86 -14.03
N THR A 362 37.31 -10.64 -14.55
CA THR A 362 38.20 -9.49 -14.31
C THR A 362 37.59 -8.50 -13.33
N LYS A 363 38.44 -7.68 -12.72
CA LYS A 363 38.06 -6.65 -11.77
C LYS A 363 38.49 -5.28 -12.26
N TYR A 364 37.50 -4.38 -12.41
CA TYR A 364 37.75 -3.01 -12.89
C TYR A 364 37.33 -2.00 -11.83
N PHE A 365 38.17 -1.00 -11.61
CA PHE A 365 37.73 0.24 -11.01
C PHE A 365 36.96 1.06 -12.01
N VAL A 366 35.88 1.64 -11.53
CA VAL A 366 35.09 2.59 -12.31
C VAL A 366 35.04 3.90 -11.56
N THR A 367 35.54 4.95 -12.17
CA THR A 367 35.48 6.32 -11.65
C THR A 367 34.55 7.17 -12.50
N THR A 368 33.78 8.03 -11.87
CA THR A 368 32.93 8.99 -12.58
C THR A 368 32.76 10.26 -11.76
N ASP A 369 32.86 11.40 -12.43
CA ASP A 369 32.61 12.71 -11.82
C ASP A 369 31.10 12.99 -11.65
N LYS A 370 30.25 12.15 -12.27
CA LYS A 370 28.80 12.34 -12.34
C LYS A 370 28.04 11.17 -11.72
N SER A 371 27.47 11.37 -10.55
CA SER A 371 26.69 10.33 -9.84
C SER A 371 25.48 9.79 -10.61
N TRP A 372 24.92 10.58 -11.55
CA TRP A 372 23.81 10.15 -12.39
C TRP A 372 24.22 9.06 -13.39
N VAL A 373 25.48 9.07 -13.88
CA VAL A 373 26.02 8.04 -14.79
C VAL A 373 25.99 6.67 -14.10
N GLN A 374 26.54 6.59 -12.89
CA GLN A 374 26.50 5.36 -12.10
C GLN A 374 25.06 4.86 -11.90
N LYS A 375 24.15 5.76 -11.48
CA LYS A 375 22.76 5.40 -11.23
C LYS A 375 22.06 4.85 -12.47
N GLN A 376 22.24 5.51 -13.64
CA GLN A 376 21.66 5.03 -14.90
C GLN A 376 22.26 3.69 -15.32
N LEU A 377 23.59 3.55 -15.22
CA LEU A 377 24.27 2.30 -15.56
C LEU A 377 23.74 1.13 -14.74
N LEU A 378 23.61 1.30 -13.42
CA LEU A 378 23.02 0.29 -12.54
C LEU A 378 21.59 -0.05 -12.91
N GLY A 379 20.79 0.96 -13.28
CA GLY A 379 19.42 0.79 -13.77
C GLY A 379 19.34 -0.03 -15.05
N LEU A 380 20.23 0.21 -16.00
CA LEU A 380 20.30 -0.53 -17.25
C LEU A 380 20.75 -1.98 -17.06
N LEU A 381 21.78 -2.22 -16.24
CA LEU A 381 22.30 -3.57 -15.96
C LEU A 381 21.29 -4.47 -15.23
N LYS A 382 20.36 -3.89 -14.47
CA LYS A 382 19.23 -4.60 -13.82
C LYS A 382 17.95 -4.58 -14.66
N GLN A 383 17.98 -4.02 -15.86
CA GLN A 383 16.77 -3.79 -16.66
C GLN A 383 15.66 -3.05 -15.90
N TYR A 384 16.01 -2.13 -15.00
CA TYR A 384 15.03 -1.18 -14.43
C TYR A 384 14.70 -0.08 -15.41
N ASP A 385 15.68 0.26 -16.27
CA ASP A 385 15.55 1.15 -17.42
C ASP A 385 15.95 0.40 -18.69
N ARG A 386 15.46 0.85 -19.84
CA ARG A 386 15.85 0.30 -21.16
C ARG A 386 16.89 1.18 -21.83
N VAL A 387 17.84 0.56 -22.51
CA VAL A 387 18.82 1.26 -23.35
C VAL A 387 18.07 2.00 -24.46
N LYS A 388 18.39 3.29 -24.64
CA LYS A 388 17.75 4.15 -25.67
C LYS A 388 18.56 4.21 -26.97
N ALA A 389 19.88 4.08 -26.88
CA ALA A 389 20.78 4.07 -28.01
C ALA A 389 21.99 3.18 -27.66
N GLY A 390 22.47 2.41 -28.63
CA GLY A 390 23.48 1.38 -28.42
C GLY A 390 22.89 0.07 -27.88
N ASP A 391 23.75 -0.83 -27.46
CA ASP A 391 23.35 -2.13 -26.86
C ASP A 391 24.34 -2.56 -25.78
N ILE A 392 23.83 -3.31 -24.80
CA ILE A 392 24.65 -3.91 -23.72
C ILE A 392 24.53 -5.43 -23.84
N LEU A 393 25.68 -6.09 -24.00
CA LEU A 393 25.74 -7.54 -24.08
C LEU A 393 26.33 -8.12 -22.79
N LEU A 394 25.75 -9.21 -22.31
CA LEU A 394 26.33 -10.04 -21.27
C LEU A 394 26.62 -11.43 -21.86
N GLY A 395 27.91 -11.75 -22.08
CA GLY A 395 28.29 -12.84 -22.96
C GLY A 395 28.09 -12.45 -24.44
N GLU A 396 27.30 -13.22 -25.18
CA GLU A 396 27.05 -13.04 -26.61
C GLU A 396 25.67 -12.43 -26.91
N LEU A 397 24.79 -12.32 -25.91
CA LEU A 397 23.42 -11.87 -26.08
C LEU A 397 23.20 -10.48 -25.46
N SER A 398 22.28 -9.71 -26.05
CA SER A 398 21.80 -8.47 -25.46
C SER A 398 21.11 -8.71 -24.12
N LEU A 399 21.24 -7.76 -23.19
CA LEU A 399 20.52 -7.81 -21.92
C LEU A 399 19.00 -7.99 -22.14
N ASN A 400 18.48 -7.45 -23.24
CA ASN A 400 17.04 -7.51 -23.56
C ASN A 400 16.56 -8.91 -23.99
N ASP A 401 17.46 -9.81 -24.35
CA ASP A 401 17.13 -11.17 -24.82
C ASP A 401 17.08 -12.21 -23.70
N TYR A 402 17.56 -11.86 -22.51
CA TYR A 402 17.54 -12.74 -21.34
C TYR A 402 16.18 -12.71 -20.62
N ASP A 403 15.87 -13.81 -19.90
CA ASP A 403 14.85 -13.78 -18.87
C ASP A 403 15.19 -12.72 -17.82
N THR A 404 14.24 -11.83 -17.53
CA THR A 404 14.49 -10.67 -16.65
C THR A 404 14.86 -11.09 -15.22
N HIS A 405 14.28 -12.17 -14.69
CA HIS A 405 14.57 -12.62 -13.33
C HIS A 405 15.95 -13.27 -13.26
N GLU A 406 16.29 -14.08 -14.25
CA GLU A 406 17.61 -14.73 -14.34
C GLU A 406 18.73 -13.70 -14.54
N LEU A 407 18.50 -12.69 -15.38
CA LEU A 407 19.45 -11.58 -15.52
C LEU A 407 19.65 -10.82 -14.21
N ARG A 408 18.56 -10.51 -13.49
CA ARG A 408 18.63 -9.82 -12.20
C ARG A 408 19.35 -10.65 -11.12
N GLN A 409 19.28 -11.95 -11.19
CA GLN A 409 20.04 -12.85 -10.33
C GLN A 409 21.52 -12.90 -10.72
N ALA A 410 21.82 -12.88 -12.03
CA ALA A 410 23.19 -12.89 -12.55
C ALA A 410 23.96 -11.58 -12.28
N VAL A 411 23.26 -10.45 -12.06
CA VAL A 411 23.86 -9.16 -11.73
C VAL A 411 23.59 -8.82 -10.26
N THR A 412 24.62 -8.81 -9.42
CA THR A 412 24.50 -8.43 -8.00
C THR A 412 25.11 -7.06 -7.74
N ILE A 413 24.36 -6.17 -7.09
CA ILE A 413 24.81 -4.83 -6.72
C ILE A 413 24.93 -4.76 -5.19
N LEU A 414 26.14 -4.46 -4.69
CA LEU A 414 26.36 -4.12 -3.29
C LEU A 414 26.21 -2.62 -3.11
N ASP A 415 25.03 -2.23 -2.74
CA ASP A 415 24.71 -0.86 -2.39
C ASP A 415 24.30 -0.77 -0.90
N ARG A 416 23.97 0.46 -0.46
CA ARG A 416 23.46 0.71 0.89
C ARG A 416 21.97 0.41 1.02
N SER A 417 21.39 -0.35 0.08
CA SER A 417 19.96 -0.62 0.10
C SER A 417 19.55 -1.39 1.35
N LEU A 418 18.33 -1.11 1.78
CA LEU A 418 17.68 -1.76 2.90
C LEU A 418 17.44 -3.24 2.57
N ILE A 419 17.35 -4.07 3.60
CA ILE A 419 16.90 -5.45 3.47
C ILE A 419 15.55 -5.63 4.15
N ILE A 420 14.93 -6.78 3.93
CA ILE A 420 13.74 -7.19 4.70
C ILE A 420 14.16 -7.65 6.09
N GLU A 421 13.27 -7.51 7.08
CA GLU A 421 13.51 -8.01 8.44
C GLU A 421 13.42 -9.54 8.45
N VAL A 422 14.58 -10.21 8.47
CA VAL A 422 14.72 -11.67 8.48
C VAL A 422 15.94 -12.09 9.29
N SER A 423 16.06 -13.39 9.65
CA SER A 423 17.30 -13.92 10.24
C SER A 423 18.44 -13.91 9.21
N ILE A 424 19.68 -13.82 9.72
CA ILE A 424 20.90 -13.85 8.90
C ILE A 424 20.91 -15.10 8.02
N GLU A 425 20.61 -16.28 8.57
CA GLU A 425 20.51 -17.51 7.79
C GLU A 425 19.50 -17.39 6.65
N ARG A 426 18.28 -16.86 6.97
CA ARG A 426 17.24 -16.70 5.95
C ARG A 426 17.66 -15.72 4.86
N TYR A 427 18.32 -14.62 5.24
CA TYR A 427 18.83 -13.64 4.28
C TYR A 427 19.84 -14.28 3.31
N LEU A 428 20.81 -15.03 3.83
CA LEU A 428 21.81 -15.72 3.01
C LEU A 428 21.21 -16.82 2.14
N LYS A 429 20.22 -17.56 2.64
CA LYS A 429 19.46 -18.54 1.84
C LYS A 429 18.59 -17.93 0.74
N LEU A 430 18.18 -16.68 0.87
CA LEU A 430 17.48 -15.97 -0.21
C LEU A 430 18.41 -15.69 -1.40
N ALA A 431 19.72 -15.55 -1.18
CA ALA A 431 20.70 -15.40 -2.25
C ALA A 431 20.87 -16.70 -3.07
N ASN A 432 20.82 -17.87 -2.40
CA ASN A 432 20.78 -19.18 -3.03
C ASN A 432 20.01 -20.16 -2.13
N PRO A 433 18.77 -20.53 -2.49
CA PRO A 433 17.93 -21.43 -1.69
C PRO A 433 18.53 -22.83 -1.48
N GLN A 434 19.46 -23.25 -2.32
CA GLN A 434 20.13 -24.56 -2.25
C GLN A 434 21.42 -24.54 -1.39
N ALA A 435 21.84 -23.35 -0.91
CA ALA A 435 23.04 -23.22 -0.10
C ALA A 435 22.91 -23.98 1.22
N SER A 436 23.89 -24.86 1.50
CA SER A 436 24.00 -25.57 2.76
C SER A 436 24.49 -24.63 3.89
N ILE A 437 24.34 -25.05 5.13
CA ILE A 437 24.91 -24.31 6.28
C ILE A 437 26.44 -24.24 6.19
N ALA A 438 27.07 -25.24 5.59
CA ALA A 438 28.52 -25.25 5.36
C ALA A 438 28.91 -24.14 4.36
N ASP A 439 28.16 -23.98 3.26
CA ASP A 439 28.39 -22.89 2.28
C ASP A 439 28.21 -21.52 2.91
N ILE A 440 27.18 -21.37 3.74
CA ILE A 440 26.93 -20.13 4.48
C ILE A 440 28.10 -19.80 5.41
N ARG A 441 28.60 -20.77 6.19
CA ARG A 441 29.74 -20.57 7.08
C ARG A 441 31.03 -20.28 6.31
N ALA A 442 31.25 -20.95 5.18
CA ALA A 442 32.37 -20.67 4.29
C ALA A 442 32.33 -19.23 3.77
N ALA A 443 31.19 -18.78 3.24
CA ALA A 443 31.03 -17.40 2.77
C ALA A 443 31.24 -16.35 3.90
N LEU A 444 30.72 -16.60 5.09
CA LEU A 444 30.95 -15.74 6.26
C LEU A 444 32.43 -15.70 6.68
N THR A 445 33.16 -16.80 6.52
CA THR A 445 34.61 -16.85 6.79
C THR A 445 35.39 -16.05 5.75
N GLU A 446 35.00 -16.12 4.47
CA GLU A 446 35.64 -15.34 3.40
C GLU A 446 35.51 -13.83 3.63
N VAL A 447 34.40 -13.37 4.19
CA VAL A 447 34.16 -11.95 4.50
C VAL A 447 34.52 -11.56 5.95
N GLU A 448 35.23 -12.42 6.70
CA GLU A 448 35.69 -12.19 8.08
C GLU A 448 34.56 -11.94 9.10
N MET A 449 33.34 -12.45 8.84
CA MET A 449 32.14 -12.26 9.67
C MET A 449 31.89 -13.37 10.72
N THR A 450 32.60 -14.47 10.67
CA THR A 450 32.33 -15.64 11.53
C THR A 450 32.33 -15.27 13.02
N LYS A 451 33.34 -14.53 13.49
CA LYS A 451 33.43 -14.10 14.90
C LYS A 451 32.29 -13.18 15.31
N VAL A 452 31.88 -12.28 14.42
CA VAL A 452 30.77 -11.36 14.66
C VAL A 452 29.48 -12.17 14.84
N ILE A 453 29.18 -13.08 13.91
CA ILE A 453 27.97 -13.90 13.97
C ILE A 453 27.96 -14.80 15.22
N ASP A 454 29.09 -15.41 15.57
CA ASP A 454 29.19 -16.29 16.75
C ASP A 454 29.08 -15.49 18.07
N SER A 455 29.32 -14.17 18.06
CA SER A 455 29.13 -13.28 19.23
C SER A 455 27.68 -12.82 19.41
N LEU A 456 26.81 -12.98 18.40
CA LEU A 456 25.41 -12.61 18.51
C LEU A 456 24.63 -13.62 19.37
N PRO A 457 23.65 -13.20 20.18
CA PRO A 457 22.90 -14.07 21.09
C PRO A 457 22.28 -15.30 20.41
N ASP A 458 21.74 -15.12 19.21
CA ASP A 458 21.07 -16.19 18.43
C ASP A 458 21.91 -16.64 17.23
N GLY A 459 23.18 -16.21 17.10
CA GLY A 459 24.06 -16.55 15.99
C GLY A 459 23.41 -16.29 14.61
N LEU A 460 23.35 -17.30 13.75
CA LEU A 460 22.72 -17.21 12.43
C LEU A 460 21.18 -16.96 12.48
N GLN A 461 20.53 -17.24 13.60
CA GLN A 461 19.07 -16.98 13.77
C GLN A 461 18.78 -15.55 14.20
N THR A 462 19.80 -14.75 14.49
CA THR A 462 19.64 -13.34 14.83
C THR A 462 18.92 -12.61 13.70
N LYS A 463 17.81 -11.92 14.04
CA LYS A 463 17.06 -11.10 13.09
C LYS A 463 17.79 -9.78 12.86
N VAL A 464 17.94 -9.44 11.59
CA VAL A 464 18.50 -8.15 11.17
C VAL A 464 17.35 -7.23 10.78
N SER A 465 17.32 -6.03 11.36
CA SER A 465 16.32 -5.02 11.02
C SER A 465 16.53 -4.47 9.60
N VAL A 466 15.53 -3.75 9.09
CA VAL A 466 15.60 -3.08 7.78
C VAL A 466 16.84 -2.18 7.65
N LEU A 467 17.29 -1.56 8.75
CA LEU A 467 18.47 -0.68 8.81
C LEU A 467 19.77 -1.41 9.16
N GLY A 468 19.73 -2.73 9.31
CA GLY A 468 20.92 -3.56 9.58
C GLY A 468 21.14 -3.92 11.06
N ALA A 469 20.51 -3.27 12.04
CA ALA A 469 20.70 -3.62 13.45
C ALA A 469 20.35 -5.09 13.74
N PRO A 470 21.11 -5.81 14.58
CA PRO A 470 22.15 -5.32 15.50
C PRO A 470 23.53 -5.18 14.89
N LEU A 471 23.72 -5.48 13.59
CA LEU A 471 25.02 -5.35 12.94
C LEU A 471 25.44 -3.89 12.77
N GLN A 472 26.74 -3.64 12.89
CA GLN A 472 27.32 -2.33 12.55
C GLN A 472 27.24 -2.09 11.02
N PRO A 473 27.28 -0.85 10.54
CA PRO A 473 27.20 -0.55 9.09
C PRO A 473 28.21 -1.31 8.24
N LEU A 474 29.43 -1.47 8.72
CA LEU A 474 30.47 -2.25 8.07
C LEU A 474 30.10 -3.75 8.01
N GLU A 475 29.70 -4.32 9.14
CA GLU A 475 29.30 -5.73 9.24
C GLU A 475 28.10 -6.04 8.33
N PHE A 476 27.17 -5.09 8.23
CA PHE A 476 26.04 -5.20 7.32
C PHE A 476 26.46 -5.23 5.85
N LEU A 477 27.46 -4.43 5.47
CA LEU A 477 28.02 -4.44 4.12
C LEU A 477 28.73 -5.77 3.83
N LEU A 478 29.49 -6.31 4.80
CA LEU A 478 30.14 -7.62 4.70
C LEU A 478 29.13 -8.76 4.62
N LEU A 479 28.01 -8.68 5.33
CA LEU A 479 26.92 -9.65 5.22
C LEU A 479 26.34 -9.67 3.79
N LYS A 480 26.19 -8.51 3.16
CA LYS A 480 25.76 -8.41 1.76
C LYS A 480 26.80 -9.02 0.80
N LEU A 481 28.08 -8.83 1.06
CA LEU A 481 29.15 -9.45 0.27
C LEU A 481 29.10 -11.00 0.43
N ALA A 482 28.88 -11.53 1.63
CA ALA A 482 28.68 -12.95 1.84
C ALA A 482 27.48 -13.49 1.04
N ALA A 483 26.36 -12.75 1.01
CA ALA A 483 25.22 -13.12 0.17
C ALA A 483 25.56 -13.11 -1.33
N ALA A 484 26.34 -12.14 -1.81
CA ALA A 484 26.80 -12.09 -3.19
C ALA A 484 27.70 -13.30 -3.54
N ILE A 485 28.61 -13.70 -2.65
CA ILE A 485 29.46 -14.88 -2.81
C ILE A 485 28.60 -16.17 -2.92
N ILE A 486 27.55 -16.28 -2.09
CA ILE A 486 26.62 -17.42 -2.12
C ILE A 486 25.79 -17.43 -3.41
N ALA A 487 25.38 -16.27 -3.89
CA ALA A 487 24.58 -16.13 -5.11
C ALA A 487 25.37 -16.53 -6.37
N LYS A 488 26.71 -16.39 -6.37
CA LYS A 488 27.59 -16.63 -7.51
C LYS A 488 27.12 -15.87 -8.78
N PRO A 489 26.99 -14.55 -8.73
CA PRO A 489 26.53 -13.78 -9.89
C PRO A 489 27.52 -13.87 -11.05
N LYS A 490 27.13 -13.43 -12.25
CA LYS A 490 28.07 -13.19 -13.38
C LYS A 490 28.73 -11.83 -13.30
N LEU A 491 28.00 -10.84 -12.78
CA LEU A 491 28.49 -9.49 -12.58
C LEU A 491 28.26 -9.05 -11.13
N LEU A 492 29.35 -8.71 -10.44
CA LEU A 492 29.32 -8.14 -9.09
C LEU A 492 29.66 -6.65 -9.17
N ILE A 493 28.75 -5.80 -8.72
CA ILE A 493 28.94 -4.36 -8.71
C ILE A 493 29.09 -3.88 -7.27
N LEU A 494 30.25 -3.32 -6.97
CA LEU A 494 30.55 -2.66 -5.70
C LEU A 494 30.40 -1.16 -5.89
N ASN A 495 29.68 -0.48 -5.01
CA ASN A 495 29.60 0.98 -5.08
C ASN A 495 30.49 1.67 -4.03
N GLN A 496 30.55 3.01 -4.01
CA GLN A 496 31.42 3.79 -3.12
C GLN A 496 31.19 3.52 -1.62
N HIS A 497 30.06 2.91 -1.21
CA HIS A 497 29.89 2.50 0.19
C HIS A 497 30.88 1.41 0.61
N PHE A 498 31.43 0.67 -0.34
CA PHE A 498 32.48 -0.31 -0.08
C PHE A 498 33.80 0.37 0.34
N ASP A 499 34.01 1.66 0.00
CA ASP A 499 35.15 2.46 0.46
C ASP A 499 35.15 2.69 2.00
N ALA A 500 34.03 2.48 2.68
CA ALA A 500 33.96 2.53 4.14
C ALA A 500 34.71 1.35 4.82
N ILE A 501 35.05 0.31 4.09
CA ILE A 501 35.87 -0.81 4.60
C ILE A 501 37.34 -0.34 4.67
N PRO A 502 38.05 -0.59 5.78
CA PRO A 502 39.47 -0.27 5.89
C PRO A 502 40.28 -0.85 4.75
N ILE A 503 41.28 -0.10 4.24
CA ILE A 503 41.96 -0.40 3.00
C ILE A 503 42.62 -1.79 3.01
N GLU A 504 43.25 -2.18 4.13
CA GLU A 504 43.89 -3.48 4.22
C GLU A 504 42.87 -4.64 4.20
N MET A 505 41.72 -4.44 4.80
CA MET A 505 40.65 -5.41 4.77
C MET A 505 40.03 -5.49 3.37
N ARG A 506 39.80 -4.35 2.74
CA ARG A 506 39.26 -4.24 1.38
C ARG A 506 40.16 -4.92 0.36
N GLU A 507 41.48 -4.75 0.46
CA GLU A 507 42.47 -5.43 -0.35
C GLU A 507 42.38 -6.96 -0.17
N ARG A 508 42.36 -7.46 1.08
CA ARG A 508 42.22 -8.90 1.34
C ARG A 508 40.91 -9.46 0.76
N LEU A 509 39.80 -8.73 0.89
CA LEU A 509 38.52 -9.16 0.35
C LEU A 509 38.55 -9.21 -1.18
N LEU A 510 39.07 -8.17 -1.85
CA LEU A 510 39.19 -8.14 -3.32
C LEU A 510 40.06 -9.28 -3.85
N ARG A 511 41.19 -9.58 -3.20
CA ARG A 511 42.05 -10.73 -3.57
C ARG A 511 41.34 -12.09 -3.37
N ARG A 512 40.48 -12.23 -2.35
CA ARG A 512 39.67 -13.46 -2.16
C ARG A 512 38.62 -13.66 -3.23
N LEU A 513 38.16 -12.57 -3.86
CA LEU A 513 37.20 -12.66 -4.97
C LEU A 513 37.82 -13.27 -6.25
N ASP A 514 39.15 -13.36 -6.38
CA ASP A 514 39.84 -14.03 -7.51
C ASP A 514 39.49 -15.53 -7.68
N LYS A 515 38.93 -16.13 -6.64
CA LYS A 515 38.50 -17.53 -6.68
C LYS A 515 37.19 -17.76 -7.43
N TYR A 516 36.47 -16.70 -7.74
CA TYR A 516 35.11 -16.78 -8.27
C TYR A 516 35.07 -16.34 -9.73
N ASP A 517 34.22 -16.98 -10.51
CA ASP A 517 34.03 -16.75 -11.94
C ASP A 517 32.97 -15.66 -12.19
N PHE A 518 33.23 -14.43 -11.69
CA PHE A 518 32.38 -13.27 -11.97
C PHE A 518 33.25 -12.04 -12.24
N THR A 519 32.76 -11.16 -13.13
CA THR A 519 33.38 -9.86 -13.38
C THR A 519 32.99 -8.88 -12.29
N VAL A 520 33.95 -8.09 -11.79
CA VAL A 520 33.72 -7.07 -10.75
C VAL A 520 33.82 -5.67 -11.34
N MET A 521 32.79 -4.86 -11.14
CA MET A 521 32.82 -3.41 -11.38
C MET A 521 32.80 -2.70 -10.04
N TYR A 522 33.88 -2.03 -9.68
CA TYR A 522 33.98 -1.33 -8.41
C TYR A 522 34.02 0.18 -8.63
N PHE A 523 32.88 0.84 -8.31
CA PHE A 523 32.81 2.30 -8.27
C PHE A 523 33.45 2.81 -6.99
N THR A 524 34.57 3.51 -7.11
CA THR A 524 35.36 4.00 -5.99
C THR A 524 36.04 5.32 -6.29
N ASN A 525 36.29 6.10 -5.25
CA ASN A 525 37.13 7.30 -5.31
C ASN A 525 38.55 7.04 -4.75
N THR A 526 38.79 5.83 -4.20
CA THR A 526 40.06 5.43 -3.58
C THR A 526 40.51 4.09 -4.17
N PRO A 527 41.06 4.10 -5.42
CA PRO A 527 41.52 2.87 -6.07
C PRO A 527 42.67 2.22 -5.33
N ILE A 528 42.73 0.87 -5.39
CA ILE A 528 43.83 0.04 -4.90
C ILE A 528 44.44 -0.69 -6.11
N PRO A 529 45.51 -0.13 -6.73
CA PRO A 529 46.03 -0.60 -8.01
C PRO A 529 46.40 -2.09 -8.04
N ASP A 530 46.98 -2.60 -6.95
CA ASP A 530 47.53 -3.97 -6.85
C ASP A 530 46.48 -5.09 -6.86
N CYS A 531 45.19 -4.75 -6.86
CA CYS A 531 44.10 -5.74 -6.76
C CYS A 531 43.17 -5.78 -7.97
N LEU A 532 43.49 -5.06 -9.05
CA LEU A 532 42.59 -4.83 -10.17
C LEU A 532 43.28 -4.98 -11.51
N ASP A 533 42.47 -5.40 -12.50
CA ASP A 533 42.93 -5.69 -13.85
C ASP A 533 42.85 -4.45 -14.76
N GLY A 534 42.16 -3.38 -14.33
CA GLY A 534 42.06 -2.14 -15.08
C GLY A 534 41.27 -1.03 -14.38
N VAL A 535 41.38 0.17 -14.91
CA VAL A 535 40.67 1.39 -14.47
C VAL A 535 39.85 1.94 -15.64
N LEU A 536 38.61 2.25 -15.41
CA LEU A 536 37.68 2.86 -16.36
C LEU A 536 37.26 4.23 -15.87
N HIS A 537 37.54 5.27 -16.65
CA HIS A 537 37.03 6.61 -16.42
C HIS A 537 35.82 6.90 -17.29
N LEU A 538 34.69 7.25 -16.67
CA LEU A 538 33.47 7.62 -17.36
C LEU A 538 33.36 9.14 -17.45
N HIS A 539 33.78 9.71 -18.62
CA HIS A 539 33.68 11.13 -18.97
C HIS A 539 32.62 11.40 -20.06
N ASP A 540 32.39 12.71 -20.34
CA ASP A 540 31.31 13.17 -21.23
C ASP A 540 31.38 12.64 -22.67
N ASN A 541 32.57 12.40 -23.25
CA ASN A 541 32.70 12.05 -24.66
C ASN A 541 33.67 10.91 -24.98
N ALA A 542 34.29 10.29 -24.03
CA ALA A 542 35.16 9.13 -24.26
C ALA A 542 35.25 8.25 -23.04
N THR A 543 35.11 6.97 -23.28
CA THR A 543 35.44 5.94 -22.31
C THR A 543 36.89 5.56 -22.53
N GLU A 544 37.81 6.12 -21.75
CA GLU A 544 39.22 5.72 -21.81
C GLU A 544 39.47 4.58 -20.80
N MET A 545 39.87 3.41 -21.31
CA MET A 545 40.49 2.38 -20.50
C MET A 545 41.98 2.74 -20.36
N LEU A 546 42.37 3.19 -19.19
CA LEU A 546 43.75 3.44 -18.87
C LEU A 546 44.39 2.18 -18.27
N ASN A 547 44.98 1.33 -19.10
CA ASN A 547 45.89 0.29 -18.64
C ASN A 547 47.21 0.84 -18.06
N GLU A 548 47.48 2.14 -18.24
CA GLU A 548 48.73 2.83 -17.87
C GLU A 548 48.67 3.64 -16.56
N TYR A 549 47.54 3.72 -15.86
CA TYR A 549 47.41 4.54 -14.65
C TYR A 549 48.21 4.05 -13.43
N ILE A 550 48.89 2.92 -13.54
CA ILE A 550 49.65 2.31 -12.45
C ILE A 550 51.00 3.01 -12.21
N GLU A 551 51.54 3.74 -13.18
CA GLU A 551 52.88 4.37 -13.05
C GLU A 551 52.88 5.83 -12.58
N GLU A 552 51.79 6.61 -12.80
CA GLU A 552 51.82 8.05 -12.50
C GLU A 552 51.26 8.46 -11.11
N THR A 553 50.55 7.61 -10.42
CA THR A 553 49.97 7.94 -9.08
C THR A 553 50.53 7.15 -7.92
N ALA A 554 51.59 6.39 -8.13
CA ALA A 554 52.35 5.86 -7.01
C ALA A 554 53.04 7.02 -6.29
N PRO A 555 52.71 7.41 -5.05
CA PRO A 555 53.50 8.38 -4.33
C PRO A 555 54.91 7.84 -4.23
N THR A 556 55.83 8.59 -4.86
CA THR A 556 57.27 8.33 -4.81
C THR A 556 57.70 8.08 -3.37
N ARG A 557 57.88 6.82 -2.99
CA ARG A 557 58.49 6.40 -1.71
C ARG A 557 60.00 6.65 -1.68
N ALA A 558 60.46 7.75 -2.28
CA ALA A 558 61.83 8.18 -2.22
C ALA A 558 61.84 9.64 -1.79
N ASN A 559 61.86 9.89 -0.46
CA ASN A 559 62.53 11.00 0.22
C ASN A 559 61.98 11.23 1.62
N VAL A 560 62.05 10.21 2.47
CA VAL A 560 62.03 10.40 3.93
C VAL A 560 63.14 9.50 4.53
N GLN A 561 64.37 9.69 4.05
CA GLN A 561 65.59 9.25 4.78
C GLN A 561 66.76 10.15 4.32
N SER A 562 66.80 11.37 4.84
CA SER A 562 68.04 12.14 5.04
C SER A 562 67.67 13.57 5.54
N ASP A 563 67.28 13.70 6.82
CA ASP A 563 67.39 14.96 7.54
C ASP A 563 67.27 14.69 9.07
N THR A 564 68.11 13.75 9.53
CA THR A 564 68.45 13.66 10.95
C THR A 564 69.95 13.71 11.11
N SER A 565 70.55 14.82 10.70
CA SER A 565 71.89 15.22 11.19
C SER A 565 72.13 16.67 10.79
N ASN A 566 71.66 17.62 11.58
CA ASN A 566 72.28 18.92 11.85
C ASN A 566 71.24 19.81 12.57
N ASN A 567 71.32 19.84 13.88
CA ASN A 567 71.18 21.05 14.68
C ASN A 567 71.28 20.67 16.18
N SER A 568 72.53 20.33 16.56
CA SER A 568 73.04 20.61 17.89
C SER A 568 73.93 21.82 17.72
N ASN A 569 73.43 22.97 18.09
CA ASN A 569 74.13 24.13 18.63
C ASN A 569 73.31 25.39 18.32
N ILE A 570 72.90 26.01 19.34
CA ILE A 570 72.96 27.45 19.67
C ILE A 570 72.07 27.68 20.88
N ASN A 571 72.71 27.60 22.05
CA ASN A 571 72.87 28.58 23.14
C ASN A 571 71.67 29.49 23.48
N LYS A 572 71.18 29.33 24.77
CA LYS A 572 71.51 30.27 25.87
C LYS A 572 71.44 31.74 25.48
N GLU A 573 70.49 32.35 26.10
CA GLU A 573 70.49 33.62 26.80
C GLU A 573 69.13 34.33 26.62
N GLY A 574 68.60 34.66 27.80
CA GLY A 574 68.05 35.94 28.07
C GLY A 574 66.57 35.97 28.46
N GLU A 575 66.42 36.03 29.80
CA GLU A 575 65.29 36.62 30.58
C GLU A 575 63.94 35.97 30.52
#